data_a59e7adae1c73b0f48292d3bca0845c0
#
_entry.id   a59e7adae1c73b0f48292d3bca0845c0
#
_cell.length_a   1.000
_cell.length_b   1.000
_cell.length_c   1.000
_cell.angle_alpha   90.00
_cell.angle_beta   90.00
_cell.angle_gamma   90.00
#
_symmetry.space_group_name_H-M   'P 1'
#
loop_
_entity.id
_entity.type
_entity.pdbx_description
1 polymer ?
#
loop_
_entity_poly.entity_id
_entity_poly.type
_entity_poly.pdbx_seq_one_letter_code
_entity_poly.pdbx_strand_id
1 'polypeptide(L)'
;MLNKLNVHTADTGTFEGLPSGSTMKPMLILYRLTGDKRCLDFAQKTADDWDRADGKMPNIVRNSIDMKPVHEWYPNSEKWAKAYEMMSCFDGLLELYRITGDKKYLDAGKNIHKLLLEHEQNILFSVGFNDKFSNAAKTQNALSEPCDVIHWMRLCYELYKLTGELEYIDSFELAFYNAFLSSSFADGKWGARCVRSWGRPFVATMQSGMKYSHCCVNNVPRGYINALEAFVSLNNDDISVNLYSDYACKINGYHVIISGSLFKDGNVKVFINSNKATVVHFRIPKWSKATTINDKEYGCDREAVLPISEGENVFNIKFDMKAEIRDFPYSVEAFDKSDHRVTRFLCSSSDTSVSKEHYATTPHSTLLYGPLLLSRSKLIGNTKDEMFGSESVFGKGFSAEVTPIDYPGFAGNAYNVKFVGEGGFETVLCDYANASNRWFEDDAEAFNVLL
;
A
#
# COMPACT_ATOMS: atom_id res chain seq x y z
N MET A 1 -31.74 -12.82 11.89
CA MET A 1 -30.33 -12.47 12.04
C MET A 1 -30.16 -11.06 12.58
N LEU A 2 -30.72 -10.03 11.94
CA LEU A 2 -30.61 -8.62 12.37
C LEU A 2 -31.08 -8.34 13.80
N ASN A 3 -32.17 -9.00 14.26
CA ASN A 3 -32.65 -8.86 15.65
C ASN A 3 -31.69 -9.45 16.71
N LYS A 4 -30.73 -10.29 16.30
CA LYS A 4 -29.68 -10.83 17.16
C LYS A 4 -28.40 -9.99 17.13
N LEU A 5 -28.24 -9.15 16.09
CA LEU A 5 -27.09 -8.23 15.94
C LEU A 5 -27.25 -6.96 16.79
N ASN A 6 -28.45 -6.72 17.35
CA ASN A 6 -28.72 -5.55 18.20
C ASN A 6 -27.95 -5.54 19.52
N VAL A 7 -27.19 -6.57 19.82
CA VAL A 7 -26.78 -6.80 21.19
C VAL A 7 -25.41 -6.20 21.49
N HIS A 8 -24.47 -6.06 20.53
CA HIS A 8 -23.10 -5.72 20.90
C HIS A 8 -22.33 -5.09 19.74
N THR A 9 -22.53 -3.82 19.51
CA THR A 9 -21.76 -3.12 18.46
C THR A 9 -20.42 -2.61 18.93
N ALA A 10 -20.28 -2.32 20.23
CA ALA A 10 -19.11 -1.62 20.72
C ALA A 10 -18.49 -2.21 21.99
N ASP A 11 -19.25 -2.82 22.87
CA ASP A 11 -18.78 -3.16 24.24
C ASP A 11 -18.18 -4.55 24.39
N THR A 12 -18.31 -5.41 23.41
CA THR A 12 -17.96 -6.83 23.56
C THR A 12 -17.22 -7.35 22.34
N GLY A 13 -15.97 -7.37 22.39
CA GLY A 13 -15.13 -7.99 21.37
C GLY A 13 -13.68 -7.72 21.64
N THR A 14 -12.84 -8.51 21.03
CA THR A 14 -11.42 -8.18 20.90
C THR A 14 -11.28 -6.80 20.30
N PHE A 15 -10.27 -6.04 20.70
CA PHE A 15 -9.95 -4.73 20.14
C PHE A 15 -11.06 -3.68 20.27
N GLU A 16 -11.71 -3.62 21.43
CA GLU A 16 -12.70 -2.59 21.79
C GLU A 16 -13.83 -2.44 20.74
N GLY A 17 -14.35 -3.56 20.26
CA GLY A 17 -15.48 -3.60 19.35
C GLY A 17 -15.20 -3.30 17.88
N LEU A 18 -13.95 -3.06 17.48
CA LEU A 18 -13.60 -2.81 16.08
C LEU A 18 -13.92 -3.95 15.11
N PRO A 19 -13.78 -5.25 15.48
CA PRO A 19 -14.20 -6.33 14.59
C PRO A 19 -15.67 -6.27 14.17
N SER A 20 -16.55 -5.78 15.03
CA SER A 20 -17.97 -5.56 14.66
C SER A 20 -18.13 -4.45 13.63
N GLY A 21 -17.20 -3.52 13.55
CA GLY A 21 -17.14 -2.48 12.51
C GLY A 21 -16.98 -3.02 11.12
N SER A 22 -16.28 -4.15 10.95
CA SER A 22 -16.14 -4.81 9.64
C SER A 22 -17.47 -5.25 9.02
N THR A 23 -18.53 -5.34 9.81
CA THR A 23 -19.88 -5.66 9.32
C THR A 23 -20.65 -4.45 8.80
N MET A 24 -20.20 -3.22 9.07
CA MET A 24 -20.92 -2.00 8.71
C MET A 24 -21.10 -1.90 7.18
N LYS A 25 -20.03 -2.01 6.39
CA LYS A 25 -20.11 -1.93 4.92
C LYS A 25 -21.01 -2.99 4.30
N PRO A 26 -20.92 -4.29 4.66
CA PRO A 26 -21.87 -5.29 4.20
C PRO A 26 -23.34 -4.97 4.53
N MET A 27 -23.61 -4.44 5.71
CA MET A 27 -24.97 -4.03 6.08
C MET A 27 -25.47 -2.87 5.22
N LEU A 28 -24.63 -1.88 4.96
CA LEU A 28 -24.98 -0.75 4.10
C LEU A 28 -25.20 -1.17 2.63
N ILE A 29 -24.41 -2.11 2.12
CA ILE A 29 -24.64 -2.72 0.80
C ILE A 29 -25.98 -3.46 0.79
N LEU A 30 -26.29 -4.22 1.85
CA LEU A 30 -27.59 -4.91 1.96
C LEU A 30 -28.74 -3.92 2.00
N TYR A 31 -28.59 -2.79 2.72
CA TYR A 31 -29.58 -1.69 2.68
C TYR A 31 -29.81 -1.19 1.26
N ARG A 32 -28.76 -0.92 0.50
CA ARG A 32 -28.86 -0.43 -0.89
C ARG A 32 -29.58 -1.43 -1.82
N LEU A 33 -29.39 -2.72 -1.57
CA LEU A 33 -30.00 -3.79 -2.39
C LEU A 33 -31.46 -4.09 -2.00
N THR A 34 -31.82 -3.93 -0.72
CA THR A 34 -33.11 -4.38 -0.20
C THR A 34 -34.03 -3.27 0.30
N GLY A 35 -33.48 -2.08 0.59
CA GLY A 35 -34.20 -0.99 1.26
C GLY A 35 -34.49 -1.24 2.75
N ASP A 36 -33.93 -2.33 3.35
CA ASP A 36 -34.20 -2.67 4.74
C ASP A 36 -33.50 -1.68 5.69
N LYS A 37 -34.29 -0.76 6.24
CA LYS A 37 -33.81 0.30 7.14
C LYS A 37 -33.07 -0.21 8.36
N ARG A 38 -33.36 -1.43 8.85
CA ARG A 38 -32.65 -2.00 9.98
C ARG A 38 -31.14 -2.13 9.74
N CYS A 39 -30.75 -2.30 8.47
CA CYS A 39 -29.33 -2.34 8.10
C CYS A 39 -28.67 -0.97 8.20
N LEU A 40 -29.36 0.09 7.78
CA LEU A 40 -28.88 1.48 7.91
C LEU A 40 -28.83 1.89 9.39
N ASP A 41 -29.91 1.61 10.17
CA ASP A 41 -29.97 1.93 11.59
C ASP A 41 -28.85 1.22 12.39
N PHE A 42 -28.53 -0.02 12.02
CA PHE A 42 -27.39 -0.74 12.58
C PHE A 42 -26.05 -0.04 12.31
N ALA A 43 -25.83 0.38 11.07
CA ALA A 43 -24.59 1.05 10.68
C ALA A 43 -24.45 2.41 11.38
N GLN A 44 -25.53 3.20 11.41
CA GLN A 44 -25.55 4.48 12.08
C GLN A 44 -25.28 4.33 13.59
N LYS A 45 -25.97 3.40 14.23
CA LYS A 45 -25.75 3.11 15.65
C LYS A 45 -24.30 2.67 15.92
N THR A 46 -23.72 1.87 15.04
CA THR A 46 -22.31 1.45 15.16
C THR A 46 -21.37 2.64 15.13
N ALA A 47 -21.56 3.57 14.18
CA ALA A 47 -20.75 4.78 14.08
C ALA A 47 -20.91 5.69 15.32
N ASP A 48 -22.13 5.84 15.82
CA ASP A 48 -22.42 6.63 17.03
C ASP A 48 -21.81 6.00 18.29
N ASP A 49 -21.86 4.65 18.39
CA ASP A 49 -21.27 3.92 19.50
C ASP A 49 -19.73 4.05 19.57
N TRP A 50 -19.06 4.23 18.44
CA TRP A 50 -17.59 4.44 18.45
C TRP A 50 -17.19 5.79 19.06
N ASP A 51 -18.04 6.80 18.98
CA ASP A 51 -17.75 8.15 19.46
C ASP A 51 -18.42 8.47 20.81
N ARG A 52 -18.71 7.45 21.62
CA ARG A 52 -19.30 7.62 22.93
C ARG A 52 -18.38 8.40 23.87
N ALA A 53 -19.00 9.23 24.70
CA ALA A 53 -18.28 10.08 25.64
C ALA A 53 -17.74 9.36 26.89
N ASP A 54 -18.04 8.06 27.06
CA ASP A 54 -17.67 7.29 28.25
C ASP A 54 -16.19 6.81 28.30
N GLY A 55 -15.41 7.18 27.28
CA GLY A 55 -13.97 6.89 27.18
C GLY A 55 -13.61 5.41 26.96
N LYS A 56 -14.61 4.55 26.72
CA LYS A 56 -14.38 3.11 26.50
C LYS A 56 -14.05 2.77 25.05
N MET A 57 -14.40 3.66 24.16
CA MET A 57 -14.25 3.46 22.71
C MET A 57 -13.14 4.34 22.14
N PRO A 58 -12.57 3.94 21.00
CA PRO A 58 -11.46 4.68 20.37
C PRO A 58 -11.86 6.03 19.77
N ASN A 59 -13.13 6.42 19.77
CA ASN A 59 -13.64 7.68 19.22
C ASN A 59 -13.13 7.94 17.79
N ILE A 60 -13.24 6.95 16.90
CA ILE A 60 -12.54 6.95 15.62
C ILE A 60 -12.91 8.12 14.70
N VAL A 61 -14.18 8.53 14.68
CA VAL A 61 -14.61 9.69 13.89
C VAL A 61 -14.08 10.97 14.51
N ARG A 62 -14.28 11.17 15.80
CA ARG A 62 -13.82 12.37 16.51
C ARG A 62 -12.30 12.52 16.44
N ASN A 63 -11.55 11.47 16.78
CA ASN A 63 -10.10 11.51 16.76
C ASN A 63 -9.55 11.77 15.35
N SER A 64 -10.22 11.27 14.29
CA SER A 64 -9.85 11.60 12.91
C SER A 64 -10.13 13.06 12.59
N ILE A 65 -11.28 13.60 12.98
CA ILE A 65 -11.61 15.01 12.76
C ILE A 65 -10.64 15.94 13.52
N ASP A 66 -10.30 15.56 14.74
CA ASP A 66 -9.35 16.30 15.59
C ASP A 66 -7.88 16.10 15.16
N MET A 67 -7.62 15.34 14.10
CA MET A 67 -6.29 15.03 13.58
C MET A 67 -5.34 14.44 14.63
N LYS A 68 -5.87 13.66 15.56
CA LYS A 68 -5.07 13.00 16.57
C LYS A 68 -4.31 11.81 15.98
N PRO A 69 -2.98 11.66 16.24
CA PRO A 69 -2.21 10.51 15.75
C PRO A 69 -2.82 9.17 16.18
N VAL A 70 -2.93 8.22 15.23
CA VAL A 70 -3.70 6.98 15.45
C VAL A 70 -3.13 6.13 16.59
N HIS A 71 -1.82 6.08 16.72
CA HIS A 71 -1.15 5.33 17.80
C HIS A 71 -1.47 5.88 19.21
N GLU A 72 -2.05 7.07 19.31
CA GLU A 72 -2.48 7.68 20.59
C GLU A 72 -3.97 7.41 20.91
N TRP A 73 -4.72 6.74 20.04
CA TRP A 73 -6.16 6.53 20.27
C TRP A 73 -6.47 5.50 21.35
N TYR A 74 -5.48 4.71 21.72
CA TYR A 74 -5.61 3.64 22.70
C TYR A 74 -4.83 3.93 23.97
N PRO A 75 -5.41 3.63 25.13
CA PRO A 75 -4.81 3.97 26.43
C PRO A 75 -3.56 3.15 26.75
N ASN A 76 -3.37 2.03 26.09
CA ASN A 76 -2.17 1.23 26.19
C ASN A 76 -1.99 0.34 24.94
N SER A 77 -0.76 -0.10 24.76
CA SER A 77 -0.35 -0.90 23.63
C SER A 77 -0.96 -2.30 23.56
N GLU A 78 -1.53 -2.82 24.65
CA GLU A 78 -2.19 -4.13 24.67
C GLU A 78 -3.60 -4.08 24.07
N LYS A 79 -4.21 -2.89 24.07
CA LYS A 79 -5.57 -2.64 23.58
C LYS A 79 -5.60 -2.04 22.17
N TRP A 80 -4.51 -2.04 21.45
CA TRP A 80 -4.47 -1.50 20.10
C TRP A 80 -5.34 -2.30 19.15
N ALA A 81 -6.13 -1.58 18.36
CA ALA A 81 -6.83 -2.19 17.25
C ALA A 81 -5.86 -2.71 16.23
N LYS A 82 -6.28 -3.76 15.58
CA LYS A 82 -5.62 -4.23 14.37
C LYS A 82 -5.75 -3.19 13.27
N ALA A 83 -4.66 -2.92 12.56
CA ALA A 83 -4.60 -1.88 11.55
C ALA A 83 -5.65 -2.11 10.44
N TYR A 84 -5.76 -3.34 9.92
CA TYR A 84 -6.74 -3.64 8.87
C TYR A 84 -8.19 -3.56 9.37
N GLU A 85 -8.46 -3.90 10.62
CA GLU A 85 -9.80 -3.80 11.20
C GLU A 85 -10.22 -2.33 11.36
N MET A 86 -9.31 -1.47 11.82
CA MET A 86 -9.53 -0.03 11.86
C MET A 86 -9.82 0.54 10.46
N MET A 87 -9.03 0.20 9.47
CA MET A 87 -9.27 0.63 8.09
C MET A 87 -10.59 0.10 7.54
N SER A 88 -11.02 -1.09 7.94
CA SER A 88 -12.37 -1.62 7.60
C SER A 88 -13.51 -0.79 8.20
N CYS A 89 -13.30 -0.19 9.37
CA CYS A 89 -14.28 0.74 9.95
C CYS A 89 -14.45 1.97 9.06
N PHE A 90 -13.36 2.55 8.58
CA PHE A 90 -13.42 3.68 7.65
C PHE A 90 -14.05 3.31 6.31
N ASP A 91 -13.85 2.11 5.79
CA ASP A 91 -14.62 1.61 4.64
C ASP A 91 -16.13 1.68 4.87
N GLY A 92 -16.57 1.31 6.07
CA GLY A 92 -17.97 1.42 6.49
C GLY A 92 -18.44 2.86 6.58
N LEU A 93 -17.65 3.76 7.17
CA LEU A 93 -17.97 5.18 7.26
C LEU A 93 -18.07 5.85 5.88
N LEU A 94 -17.18 5.52 4.94
CA LEU A 94 -17.24 6.03 3.57
C LEU A 94 -18.49 5.54 2.82
N GLU A 95 -18.93 4.30 3.05
CA GLU A 95 -20.20 3.81 2.50
C GLU A 95 -21.41 4.48 3.18
N LEU A 96 -21.33 4.77 4.48
CA LEU A 96 -22.36 5.52 5.19
C LEU A 96 -22.47 6.95 4.64
N TYR A 97 -21.34 7.59 4.32
CA TYR A 97 -21.32 8.86 3.60
C TYR A 97 -22.05 8.79 2.24
N ARG A 98 -21.80 7.75 1.43
CA ARG A 98 -22.50 7.57 0.13
C ARG A 98 -24.02 7.51 0.26
N ILE A 99 -24.52 6.98 1.36
CA ILE A 99 -25.95 6.79 1.60
C ILE A 99 -26.57 8.03 2.23
N THR A 100 -25.90 8.62 3.22
CA THR A 100 -26.48 9.71 4.04
C THR A 100 -26.12 11.11 3.55
N GLY A 101 -25.00 11.26 2.84
CA GLY A 101 -24.43 12.55 2.47
C GLY A 101 -23.78 13.31 3.65
N ASP A 102 -23.69 12.71 4.85
CA ASP A 102 -23.09 13.36 6.01
C ASP A 102 -21.57 13.46 5.87
N LYS A 103 -21.12 14.67 5.58
CA LYS A 103 -19.72 14.99 5.27
C LYS A 103 -18.74 14.60 6.36
N LYS A 104 -19.16 14.54 7.63
CA LYS A 104 -18.26 14.15 8.73
C LYS A 104 -17.58 12.81 8.49
N TYR A 105 -18.25 11.87 7.82
CA TYR A 105 -17.70 10.55 7.51
C TYR A 105 -16.67 10.59 6.37
N LEU A 106 -16.89 11.43 5.36
CA LEU A 106 -15.89 11.67 4.32
C LEU A 106 -14.66 12.38 4.89
N ASP A 107 -14.89 13.43 5.70
CA ASP A 107 -13.81 14.19 6.32
C ASP A 107 -12.97 13.31 7.25
N ALA A 108 -13.61 12.44 8.05
CA ALA A 108 -12.92 11.44 8.85
C ALA A 108 -12.07 10.49 7.97
N GLY A 109 -12.60 10.02 6.84
CA GLY A 109 -11.87 9.19 5.89
C GLY A 109 -10.68 9.90 5.25
N LYS A 110 -10.82 11.17 4.88
CA LYS A 110 -9.72 11.99 4.34
C LYS A 110 -8.64 12.25 5.40
N ASN A 111 -9.05 12.52 6.61
CA ASN A 111 -8.14 12.81 7.71
C ASN A 111 -7.36 11.57 8.16
N ILE A 112 -8.03 10.40 8.26
CA ILE A 112 -7.30 9.16 8.58
C ILE A 112 -6.25 8.84 7.52
N HIS A 113 -6.51 9.06 6.22
CA HIS A 113 -5.50 8.87 5.18
C HIS A 113 -4.26 9.74 5.44
N LYS A 114 -4.44 11.03 5.77
CA LYS A 114 -3.33 11.93 6.12
C LYS A 114 -2.58 11.48 7.36
N LEU A 115 -3.30 11.11 8.41
CA LEU A 115 -2.71 10.61 9.66
C LEU A 115 -1.89 9.34 9.43
N LEU A 116 -2.38 8.43 8.58
CA LEU A 116 -1.65 7.21 8.25
C LEU A 116 -0.41 7.49 7.41
N LEU A 117 -0.46 8.43 6.47
CA LEU A 117 0.73 8.85 5.72
C LEU A 117 1.78 9.49 6.63
N GLU A 118 1.37 10.32 7.58
CA GLU A 118 2.28 11.08 8.42
C GLU A 118 2.91 10.23 9.53
N HIS A 119 2.13 9.34 10.12
CA HIS A 119 2.54 8.64 11.34
C HIS A 119 2.76 7.14 11.15
N GLU A 120 2.17 6.51 10.16
CA GLU A 120 2.13 5.06 10.06
C GLU A 120 2.66 4.50 8.74
N GLN A 121 2.87 5.33 7.70
CA GLN A 121 3.41 4.83 6.45
C GLN A 121 4.87 4.41 6.64
N ASN A 122 5.14 3.13 6.44
CA ASN A 122 6.48 2.58 6.53
C ASN A 122 7.22 2.67 5.18
N ILE A 123 8.50 2.32 5.17
CA ILE A 123 9.38 2.42 4.01
C ILE A 123 8.97 1.53 2.82
N LEU A 124 8.05 0.59 3.01
CA LEU A 124 7.49 -0.27 1.96
C LEU A 124 6.21 0.28 1.36
N PHE A 125 5.80 1.50 1.76
CA PHE A 125 4.56 2.17 1.36
C PHE A 125 3.28 1.47 1.85
N SER A 126 3.39 0.58 2.82
CA SER A 126 2.28 0.11 3.63
C SER A 126 2.11 0.99 4.88
N VAL A 127 1.11 0.71 5.69
CA VAL A 127 0.86 1.43 6.95
C VAL A 127 0.89 0.48 8.14
N GLY A 128 1.31 1.01 9.28
CA GLY A 128 1.40 0.25 10.52
C GLY A 128 2.60 -0.68 10.61
N PHE A 129 2.69 -1.37 11.73
CA PHE A 129 3.72 -2.35 12.02
C PHE A 129 3.08 -3.58 12.67
N ASN A 130 3.23 -4.75 12.02
CA ASN A 130 2.71 -6.03 12.51
C ASN A 130 1.24 -5.92 12.94
N ASP A 131 0.40 -5.47 12.00
CA ASP A 131 -1.05 -5.36 12.19
C ASP A 131 -1.47 -4.33 13.27
N LYS A 132 -0.62 -3.32 13.55
CA LYS A 132 -0.91 -2.26 14.53
C LYS A 132 -0.40 -0.91 14.08
N PHE A 133 -1.08 0.13 14.53
CA PHE A 133 -0.61 1.50 14.40
C PHE A 133 0.27 1.84 15.61
N SER A 134 1.56 2.09 15.34
CA SER A 134 2.59 2.23 16.37
C SER A 134 3.59 3.35 16.07
N ASN A 135 3.18 4.35 15.30
CA ASN A 135 4.06 5.39 14.79
C ASN A 135 5.14 4.84 13.83
N ALA A 136 4.72 3.91 12.97
CA ALA A 136 5.62 3.13 12.11
C ALA A 136 6.42 3.99 11.13
N ALA A 137 5.94 5.18 10.77
CA ALA A 137 6.65 6.11 9.89
C ALA A 137 8.00 6.58 10.45
N LYS A 138 8.19 6.52 11.76
CA LYS A 138 9.45 6.90 12.42
C LYS A 138 10.41 5.72 12.60
N THR A 139 10.06 4.55 12.14
CA THR A 139 10.90 3.36 12.24
C THR A 139 11.35 2.90 10.85
N GLN A 140 12.58 2.45 10.75
CA GLN A 140 13.13 1.90 9.50
C GLN A 140 12.73 0.45 9.30
N ASN A 141 12.28 -0.17 10.35
CA ASN A 141 11.87 -1.56 10.31
C ASN A 141 10.41 -1.63 9.91
N ALA A 142 10.15 -2.19 8.75
CA ALA A 142 8.80 -2.46 8.29
C ALA A 142 8.49 -3.94 8.45
N LEU A 143 7.31 -4.22 8.98
CA LEU A 143 6.69 -5.53 8.98
C LEU A 143 5.19 -5.30 8.85
N SER A 144 4.63 -5.61 7.69
CA SER A 144 3.19 -5.48 7.46
C SER A 144 2.59 -6.80 7.03
N GLU A 145 1.45 -7.12 7.59
CA GLU A 145 0.63 -8.21 7.10
C GLU A 145 -0.01 -7.86 5.75
N PRO A 146 -0.25 -8.84 4.87
CA PRO A 146 -1.01 -8.59 3.64
C PRO A 146 -2.35 -7.92 3.88
N CYS A 147 -3.01 -8.19 5.01
CA CYS A 147 -4.26 -7.54 5.38
C CYS A 147 -4.10 -6.02 5.51
N ASP A 148 -3.04 -5.55 6.15
CA ASP A 148 -2.76 -4.12 6.32
C ASP A 148 -2.57 -3.45 4.96
N VAL A 149 -1.75 -4.07 4.11
CA VAL A 149 -1.45 -3.56 2.76
C VAL A 149 -2.73 -3.44 1.93
N ILE A 150 -3.55 -4.50 1.92
CA ILE A 150 -4.75 -4.59 1.09
C ILE A 150 -5.82 -3.62 1.57
N HIS A 151 -5.99 -3.46 2.89
CA HIS A 151 -6.96 -2.50 3.41
C HIS A 151 -6.48 -1.05 3.24
N TRP A 152 -5.17 -0.79 3.29
CA TRP A 152 -4.61 0.49 2.91
C TRP A 152 -4.91 0.84 1.45
N MET A 153 -4.60 -0.05 0.51
CA MET A 153 -4.94 0.11 -0.90
C MET A 153 -6.44 0.36 -1.09
N ARG A 154 -7.28 -0.39 -0.39
CA ARG A 154 -8.73 -0.27 -0.47
C ARG A 154 -9.21 1.08 0.06
N LEU A 155 -8.71 1.55 1.20
CA LEU A 155 -9.04 2.87 1.74
C LEU A 155 -8.68 3.98 0.74
N CYS A 156 -7.48 3.92 0.17
CA CYS A 156 -7.04 4.86 -0.87
C CYS A 156 -7.98 4.84 -2.08
N TYR A 157 -8.32 3.66 -2.59
CA TYR A 157 -9.18 3.55 -3.76
C TYR A 157 -10.64 3.99 -3.49
N GLU A 158 -11.18 3.70 -2.31
CA GLU A 158 -12.51 4.18 -1.92
C GLU A 158 -12.57 5.71 -1.81
N LEU A 159 -11.53 6.33 -1.27
CA LEU A 159 -11.40 7.80 -1.23
C LEU A 159 -11.28 8.38 -2.64
N TYR A 160 -10.47 7.78 -3.50
CA TYR A 160 -10.38 8.20 -4.91
C TYR A 160 -11.74 8.15 -5.62
N LYS A 161 -12.49 7.05 -5.48
CA LYS A 161 -13.83 6.92 -6.08
C LYS A 161 -14.83 7.98 -5.58
N LEU A 162 -14.65 8.48 -4.37
CA LEU A 162 -15.54 9.49 -3.78
C LEU A 162 -15.15 10.91 -4.13
N THR A 163 -13.87 11.17 -4.33
CA THR A 163 -13.34 12.55 -4.42
C THR A 163 -12.73 12.88 -5.78
N GLY A 164 -12.22 11.88 -6.50
CA GLY A 164 -11.39 12.08 -7.68
C GLY A 164 -9.97 12.59 -7.39
N GLU A 165 -9.61 12.77 -6.12
CA GLU A 165 -8.31 13.33 -5.73
C GLU A 165 -7.19 12.31 -6.00
N LEU A 166 -6.22 12.67 -6.83
CA LEU A 166 -5.19 11.77 -7.36
C LEU A 166 -4.15 11.35 -6.30
N GLU A 167 -4.06 12.04 -5.19
CA GLU A 167 -3.15 11.67 -4.08
C GLU A 167 -3.46 10.29 -3.51
N TYR A 168 -4.72 9.88 -3.57
CA TYR A 168 -5.12 8.54 -3.11
C TYR A 168 -4.65 7.44 -4.06
N ILE A 169 -4.68 7.69 -5.37
CA ILE A 169 -4.13 6.74 -6.36
C ILE A 169 -2.60 6.72 -6.30
N ASP A 170 -1.92 7.83 -5.98
CA ASP A 170 -0.48 7.80 -5.74
C ASP A 170 -0.11 6.89 -4.57
N SER A 171 -0.85 6.98 -3.46
CA SER A 171 -0.66 6.09 -2.31
C SER A 171 -0.95 4.63 -2.63
N PHE A 172 -2.02 4.39 -3.41
CA PHE A 172 -2.39 3.08 -3.90
C PHE A 172 -1.29 2.47 -4.79
N GLU A 173 -0.78 3.23 -5.77
CA GLU A 173 0.25 2.79 -6.72
C GLU A 173 1.52 2.32 -6.01
N LEU A 174 2.01 3.12 -5.07
CA LEU A 174 3.21 2.80 -4.32
C LEU A 174 3.02 1.54 -3.45
N ALA A 175 1.87 1.41 -2.79
CA ALA A 175 1.55 0.21 -2.02
C ALA A 175 1.41 -1.02 -2.92
N PHE A 176 0.77 -0.87 -4.09
CA PHE A 176 0.52 -1.95 -5.03
C PHE A 176 1.82 -2.52 -5.60
N TYR A 177 2.65 -1.68 -6.22
CA TYR A 177 3.87 -2.16 -6.87
C TYR A 177 4.94 -2.66 -5.90
N ASN A 178 4.90 -2.24 -4.65
CA ASN A 178 5.90 -2.63 -3.66
C ASN A 178 5.34 -3.63 -2.65
N ALA A 179 4.64 -3.18 -1.63
CA ALA A 179 4.21 -4.04 -0.53
C ALA A 179 3.22 -5.13 -0.97
N PHE A 180 2.24 -4.82 -1.84
CA PHE A 180 1.23 -5.80 -2.23
C PHE A 180 1.80 -6.89 -3.14
N LEU A 181 2.49 -6.51 -4.22
CA LEU A 181 3.09 -7.51 -5.11
C LEU A 181 4.15 -8.35 -4.40
N SER A 182 4.87 -7.77 -3.43
CA SER A 182 5.78 -8.52 -2.57
C SER A 182 5.07 -9.49 -1.61
N SER A 183 3.81 -9.23 -1.25
CA SER A 183 3.05 -10.09 -0.33
C SER A 183 2.46 -11.35 -1.00
N SER A 184 2.49 -11.42 -2.32
CA SER A 184 2.04 -12.58 -3.11
C SER A 184 3.23 -13.29 -3.74
N PHE A 185 3.00 -14.49 -4.29
CA PHE A 185 4.06 -15.29 -4.91
C PHE A 185 4.03 -15.17 -6.43
N ALA A 186 5.20 -14.89 -7.02
CA ALA A 186 5.34 -14.69 -8.46
C ALA A 186 5.01 -15.95 -9.29
N ASP A 187 5.12 -17.14 -8.70
CA ASP A 187 4.79 -18.40 -9.35
C ASP A 187 3.28 -18.73 -9.37
N GLY A 188 2.46 -17.81 -8.91
CA GLY A 188 0.99 -17.93 -8.87
C GLY A 188 0.47 -18.90 -7.82
N LYS A 189 1.29 -19.44 -6.94
CA LYS A 189 0.82 -20.27 -5.85
C LYS A 189 -0.03 -19.46 -4.88
N TRP A 190 -1.10 -20.08 -4.43
CA TRP A 190 -1.97 -19.49 -3.45
C TRP A 190 -1.29 -19.39 -2.10
N GLY A 191 -1.06 -18.19 -1.64
CA GLY A 191 -0.44 -17.93 -0.36
C GLY A 191 -0.22 -16.46 -0.14
N ALA A 192 0.30 -16.14 1.02
CA ALA A 192 0.65 -14.77 1.38
C ALA A 192 1.88 -14.75 2.27
N ARG A 193 2.66 -13.70 2.18
CA ARG A 193 3.77 -13.43 3.09
C ARG A 193 3.65 -12.03 3.69
N CYS A 194 4.05 -11.88 4.94
CA CYS A 194 4.24 -10.57 5.52
C CYS A 194 5.43 -9.88 4.86
N VAL A 195 5.25 -8.63 4.48
CA VAL A 195 6.31 -7.84 3.87
C VAL A 195 7.22 -7.25 4.94
N ARG A 196 8.52 -7.19 4.64
CA ARG A 196 9.57 -6.71 5.53
C ARG A 196 10.55 -5.84 4.77
N SER A 197 11.23 -4.96 5.48
CA SER A 197 12.29 -4.12 4.89
C SER A 197 13.58 -4.88 4.61
N TRP A 198 13.86 -5.96 5.35
CA TRP A 198 15.10 -6.72 5.24
C TRP A 198 14.96 -8.12 5.84
N GLY A 199 15.94 -8.98 5.57
CA GLY A 199 16.07 -10.33 6.15
C GLY A 199 15.48 -11.41 5.26
N ARG A 200 15.02 -12.49 5.89
CA ARG A 200 14.35 -13.59 5.20
C ARG A 200 12.86 -13.30 5.05
N PRO A 201 12.22 -13.78 3.96
CA PRO A 201 10.77 -13.65 3.84
C PRO A 201 10.10 -14.29 5.04
N PHE A 202 9.20 -13.55 5.69
CA PHE A 202 8.35 -14.11 6.72
C PHE A 202 7.07 -14.62 6.06
N VAL A 203 6.97 -15.91 5.88
CA VAL A 203 5.72 -16.55 5.48
C VAL A 203 4.82 -16.55 6.71
N ALA A 204 3.78 -15.73 6.71
CA ALA A 204 2.88 -15.54 7.85
C ALA A 204 2.25 -16.86 8.30
N THR A 205 1.99 -17.72 7.32
CA THR A 205 1.60 -19.10 7.56
C THR A 205 2.06 -19.94 6.37
N MET A 206 2.53 -21.11 6.64
CA MET A 206 2.70 -22.15 5.66
C MET A 206 1.33 -22.59 5.15
N GLN A 207 0.82 -21.87 4.20
CA GLN A 207 -0.55 -22.05 3.74
C GLN A 207 -0.68 -23.06 2.62
N SER A 208 0.44 -23.57 2.17
CA SER A 208 0.47 -24.68 1.24
C SER A 208 -0.27 -25.93 1.76
N GLY A 209 -0.36 -26.11 3.07
CA GLY A 209 -1.17 -27.15 3.67
C GLY A 209 -2.63 -26.81 3.82
N MET A 210 -3.03 -25.59 3.61
CA MET A 210 -4.40 -25.05 3.61
C MET A 210 -5.36 -25.68 4.63
N LYS A 211 -4.82 -26.07 5.77
CA LYS A 211 -5.66 -26.60 6.86
C LYS A 211 -6.53 -25.54 7.50
N TYR A 212 -6.19 -24.27 7.29
CA TYR A 212 -6.86 -23.13 7.91
C TYR A 212 -7.02 -21.99 6.92
N SER A 213 -8.20 -21.41 6.85
CA SER A 213 -8.40 -20.12 6.22
C SER A 213 -7.77 -19.06 7.12
N HIS A 214 -6.73 -18.41 6.63
CA HIS A 214 -6.06 -17.31 7.31
C HIS A 214 -6.47 -15.99 6.69
N CYS A 215 -6.58 -14.92 7.48
CA CYS A 215 -7.01 -13.62 7.00
C CYS A 215 -6.18 -13.11 5.82
N CYS A 216 -4.85 -13.21 5.90
CA CYS A 216 -3.93 -12.76 4.88
C CYS A 216 -4.16 -13.44 3.53
N VAL A 217 -4.28 -14.78 3.50
CA VAL A 217 -4.52 -15.54 2.26
C VAL A 217 -5.84 -15.17 1.61
N ASN A 218 -6.87 -15.02 2.44
CA ASN A 218 -8.21 -14.68 1.93
C ASN A 218 -8.29 -13.23 1.44
N ASN A 219 -7.41 -12.34 1.92
CA ASN A 219 -7.36 -10.95 1.47
C ASN A 219 -6.57 -10.76 0.17
N VAL A 220 -5.57 -11.60 -0.16
CA VAL A 220 -4.77 -11.44 -1.39
C VAL A 220 -5.63 -11.35 -2.66
N PRO A 221 -6.61 -12.24 -2.92
CA PRO A 221 -7.50 -12.08 -4.08
C PRO A 221 -8.27 -10.76 -4.08
N ARG A 222 -8.67 -10.26 -2.91
CA ARG A 222 -9.34 -8.96 -2.78
C ARG A 222 -8.41 -7.80 -3.18
N GLY A 223 -7.13 -7.88 -2.83
CA GLY A 223 -6.12 -6.92 -3.27
C GLY A 223 -5.98 -6.88 -4.79
N TYR A 224 -5.96 -8.03 -5.45
CA TYR A 224 -5.97 -8.10 -6.93
C TYR A 224 -7.24 -7.50 -7.53
N ILE A 225 -8.42 -7.77 -6.97
CA ILE A 225 -9.67 -7.16 -7.45
C ILE A 225 -9.60 -5.62 -7.32
N ASN A 226 -9.16 -5.10 -6.18
CA ASN A 226 -8.99 -3.66 -5.99
C ASN A 226 -8.01 -3.07 -7.03
N ALA A 227 -6.93 -3.77 -7.34
CA ALA A 227 -5.96 -3.34 -8.35
C ALA A 227 -6.58 -3.33 -9.75
N LEU A 228 -7.27 -4.39 -10.14
CA LEU A 228 -7.94 -4.48 -11.43
C LEU A 228 -8.96 -3.34 -11.64
N GLU A 229 -9.72 -2.98 -10.60
CA GLU A 229 -10.64 -1.85 -10.64
C GLU A 229 -9.92 -0.49 -10.68
N ALA A 230 -8.75 -0.38 -10.04
CA ALA A 230 -8.01 0.87 -9.95
C ALA A 230 -7.26 1.23 -11.24
N PHE A 231 -6.83 0.25 -12.05
CA PHE A 231 -6.10 0.51 -13.30
C PHE A 231 -6.86 1.41 -14.24
N VAL A 232 -8.13 1.08 -14.45
CA VAL A 232 -9.04 1.83 -15.31
C VAL A 232 -10.35 1.99 -14.57
N SER A 233 -10.81 3.22 -14.43
CA SER A 233 -12.06 3.55 -13.77
C SER A 233 -12.95 4.42 -14.66
N LEU A 234 -14.23 4.50 -14.31
CA LEU A 234 -15.19 5.37 -14.97
C LEU A 234 -15.63 6.46 -14.00
N ASN A 235 -15.69 7.68 -14.50
CA ASN A 235 -16.31 8.81 -13.83
C ASN A 235 -17.45 9.32 -14.72
N ASN A 236 -18.68 8.93 -14.42
CA ASN A 236 -19.82 9.05 -15.30
C ASN A 236 -19.56 8.31 -16.63
N ASP A 237 -19.42 9.05 -17.73
CA ASP A 237 -19.18 8.53 -19.06
C ASP A 237 -17.72 8.61 -19.49
N ASP A 238 -16.88 9.27 -18.70
CA ASP A 238 -15.46 9.44 -19.01
C ASP A 238 -14.64 8.30 -18.45
N ILE A 239 -13.55 7.99 -19.13
CA ILE A 239 -12.64 6.92 -18.74
C ILE A 239 -11.37 7.51 -18.12
N SER A 240 -10.94 6.96 -16.97
CA SER A 240 -9.69 7.32 -16.31
C SER A 240 -8.71 6.17 -16.35
N VAL A 241 -7.48 6.42 -16.80
CA VAL A 241 -6.36 5.49 -16.77
C VAL A 241 -5.42 5.92 -15.65
N ASN A 242 -5.33 5.10 -14.61
CA ASN A 242 -4.66 5.47 -13.36
C ASN A 242 -3.32 4.75 -13.14
N LEU A 243 -3.18 3.50 -13.61
CA LEU A 243 -1.98 2.69 -13.46
C LEU A 243 -1.52 2.18 -14.83
N TYR A 244 -0.23 1.89 -14.99
CA TYR A 244 0.40 1.80 -16.31
C TYR A 244 1.24 0.54 -16.57
N SER A 245 1.19 -0.47 -15.73
CA SER A 245 1.75 -1.78 -16.10
C SER A 245 0.81 -2.53 -17.04
N ASP A 246 1.29 -3.62 -17.63
CA ASP A 246 0.50 -4.40 -18.61
C ASP A 246 -0.87 -4.79 -18.05
N TYR A 247 -1.91 -4.41 -18.78
CA TYR A 247 -3.29 -4.57 -18.35
C TYR A 247 -4.25 -4.60 -19.53
N ALA A 248 -5.34 -5.34 -19.41
CA ALA A 248 -6.42 -5.28 -20.38
C ALA A 248 -7.78 -5.46 -19.70
N CYS A 249 -8.76 -4.67 -20.11
CA CYS A 249 -10.13 -4.79 -19.62
C CYS A 249 -11.17 -4.43 -20.66
N LYS A 250 -12.39 -4.88 -20.40
CA LYS A 250 -13.61 -4.39 -21.05
C LYS A 250 -14.54 -3.84 -19.99
N ILE A 251 -14.89 -2.58 -20.09
CA ILE A 251 -15.72 -1.89 -19.13
C ILE A 251 -16.69 -0.93 -19.84
N ASN A 252 -17.98 -1.09 -19.64
CA ASN A 252 -19.03 -0.18 -20.10
C ASN A 252 -18.91 0.30 -21.57
N GLY A 253 -18.58 -0.63 -22.48
CA GLY A 253 -18.41 -0.31 -23.91
C GLY A 253 -17.00 0.14 -24.32
N TYR A 254 -16.08 0.21 -23.39
CA TYR A 254 -14.66 0.44 -23.67
C TYR A 254 -13.88 -0.88 -23.65
N HIS A 255 -12.94 -1.02 -24.57
CA HIS A 255 -11.90 -2.05 -24.50
C HIS A 255 -10.55 -1.34 -24.39
N VAL A 256 -9.89 -1.50 -23.25
CA VAL A 256 -8.62 -0.83 -22.93
C VAL A 256 -7.51 -1.86 -22.85
N ILE A 257 -6.38 -1.57 -23.51
CA ILE A 257 -5.15 -2.35 -23.38
C ILE A 257 -4.02 -1.38 -23.06
N ILE A 258 -3.30 -1.66 -21.99
CA ILE A 258 -2.10 -0.95 -21.55
C ILE A 258 -0.94 -1.92 -21.71
N SER A 259 0.12 -1.52 -22.38
CA SER A 259 1.31 -2.35 -22.58
C SER A 259 2.55 -1.48 -22.74
N GLY A 260 3.71 -2.04 -22.44
CA GLY A 260 4.95 -1.30 -22.64
C GLY A 260 6.11 -1.76 -21.77
N SER A 261 7.04 -0.87 -21.57
CA SER A 261 8.27 -1.08 -20.80
C SER A 261 8.40 -0.06 -19.66
N LEU A 262 7.27 0.21 -18.96
CA LEU A 262 7.21 1.22 -17.90
C LEU A 262 8.44 1.15 -16.99
N PHE A 263 8.72 -0.02 -16.44
CA PHE A 263 9.79 -0.21 -15.44
C PHE A 263 11.19 -0.29 -16.01
N LYS A 264 11.34 -0.34 -17.35
CA LYS A 264 12.64 -0.27 -18.01
C LYS A 264 12.98 1.15 -18.41
N ASP A 265 12.12 1.76 -19.17
CA ASP A 265 12.41 3.04 -19.81
C ASP A 265 11.24 4.05 -19.74
N GLY A 266 10.17 3.73 -19.04
CA GLY A 266 9.02 4.63 -18.88
C GLY A 266 8.06 4.68 -20.08
N ASN A 267 8.25 3.86 -21.11
CA ASN A 267 7.38 3.84 -22.29
C ASN A 267 6.14 3.01 -22.05
N VAL A 268 4.98 3.58 -22.34
CA VAL A 268 3.67 2.92 -22.22
C VAL A 268 2.83 3.25 -23.43
N LYS A 269 2.16 2.25 -23.96
CA LYS A 269 1.15 2.39 -25.01
C LYS A 269 -0.21 2.05 -24.44
N VAL A 270 -1.17 2.97 -24.60
CA VAL A 270 -2.57 2.76 -24.21
C VAL A 270 -3.41 2.73 -25.47
N PHE A 271 -4.09 1.60 -25.68
CA PHE A 271 -5.10 1.41 -26.73
C PHE A 271 -6.48 1.46 -26.09
N ILE A 272 -7.39 2.27 -26.65
CA ILE A 272 -8.78 2.38 -26.21
C ILE A 272 -9.67 2.25 -27.44
N ASN A 273 -10.48 1.17 -27.48
CA ASN A 273 -11.58 1.11 -28.42
C ASN A 273 -12.85 1.53 -27.69
N SER A 274 -13.46 2.62 -28.14
CA SER A 274 -14.61 3.26 -27.53
C SER A 274 -15.86 3.10 -28.41
N ASN A 275 -17.03 2.88 -27.79
CA ASN A 275 -18.31 2.83 -28.49
C ASN A 275 -18.95 4.21 -28.68
N LYS A 276 -18.28 5.28 -28.27
CA LYS A 276 -18.74 6.68 -28.40
C LYS A 276 -17.56 7.65 -28.31
N ALA A 277 -17.78 8.86 -28.81
CA ALA A 277 -16.87 9.97 -28.58
C ALA A 277 -17.03 10.48 -27.14
N THR A 278 -15.89 10.68 -26.41
CA THR A 278 -15.83 11.21 -25.04
C THR A 278 -14.42 11.71 -24.72
N VAL A 279 -14.02 11.73 -23.47
CA VAL A 279 -12.66 12.07 -23.05
C VAL A 279 -12.03 10.93 -22.26
N VAL A 280 -10.71 10.85 -22.29
CA VAL A 280 -9.90 10.02 -21.43
C VAL A 280 -9.07 10.90 -20.50
N HIS A 281 -9.06 10.53 -19.24
CA HIS A 281 -8.25 11.13 -18.19
C HIS A 281 -7.03 10.25 -17.93
N PHE A 282 -5.84 10.73 -18.26
CA PHE A 282 -4.59 10.06 -17.94
C PHE A 282 -4.01 10.64 -16.66
N ARG A 283 -3.96 9.87 -15.60
CA ARG A 283 -3.24 10.30 -14.40
C ARG A 283 -1.74 10.42 -14.71
N ILE A 284 -1.14 11.51 -14.32
CA ILE A 284 0.31 11.70 -14.33
C ILE A 284 0.83 11.43 -12.92
N PRO A 285 1.59 10.32 -12.72
CA PRO A 285 2.11 9.96 -11.42
C PRO A 285 2.99 11.06 -10.82
N LYS A 286 2.91 11.26 -9.52
CA LYS A 286 3.68 12.29 -8.81
C LYS A 286 5.20 12.14 -8.97
N TRP A 287 5.67 10.91 -9.17
CA TRP A 287 7.09 10.62 -9.36
C TRP A 287 7.60 11.01 -10.75
N SER A 288 6.75 11.09 -11.79
CA SER A 288 7.15 11.53 -13.13
C SER A 288 7.12 13.05 -13.24
N LYS A 289 8.25 13.67 -13.55
CA LYS A 289 8.39 15.13 -13.63
C LYS A 289 8.38 15.69 -15.04
N ALA A 290 8.53 14.82 -16.04
CA ALA A 290 8.59 15.19 -17.46
C ALA A 290 7.82 14.16 -18.29
N THR A 291 6.50 14.13 -18.14
CA THR A 291 5.63 13.21 -18.89
C THR A 291 5.29 13.76 -20.25
N THR A 292 5.36 12.92 -21.30
CA THR A 292 4.82 13.23 -22.62
C THR A 292 3.74 12.24 -23.02
N ILE A 293 2.73 12.71 -23.76
CA ILE A 293 1.68 11.89 -24.37
C ILE A 293 1.58 12.30 -25.84
N ASN A 294 1.81 11.35 -26.75
CA ASN A 294 1.89 11.60 -28.21
C ASN A 294 2.79 12.82 -28.52
N ASP A 295 4.00 12.83 -27.94
CA ASP A 295 5.02 13.87 -28.07
C ASP A 295 4.65 15.26 -27.50
N LYS A 296 3.47 15.44 -26.97
CA LYS A 296 3.08 16.64 -26.25
C LYS A 296 3.52 16.55 -24.80
N GLU A 297 4.22 17.58 -24.31
CA GLU A 297 4.67 17.67 -22.93
C GLU A 297 3.52 18.05 -21.97
N TYR A 298 3.46 17.36 -20.83
CA TYR A 298 2.58 17.64 -19.71
C TYR A 298 3.36 17.96 -18.43
N GLY A 299 4.68 17.82 -18.47
CA GLY A 299 5.56 18.15 -17.35
C GLY A 299 5.20 17.39 -16.09
N CYS A 300 4.88 18.15 -15.05
CA CYS A 300 4.43 17.65 -13.76
C CYS A 300 2.92 17.92 -13.48
N ASP A 301 2.13 18.20 -14.51
CA ASP A 301 0.69 18.22 -14.39
C ASP A 301 0.21 16.89 -13.80
N ARG A 302 -0.84 16.94 -13.03
CA ARG A 302 -1.32 15.73 -12.35
C ARG A 302 -2.20 14.87 -13.24
N GLU A 303 -2.78 15.46 -14.28
CA GLU A 303 -3.72 14.81 -15.19
C GLU A 303 -3.63 15.41 -16.58
N ALA A 304 -3.80 14.56 -17.58
CA ALA A 304 -3.99 14.96 -18.97
C ALA A 304 -5.36 14.49 -19.45
N VAL A 305 -6.21 15.43 -19.85
CA VAL A 305 -7.55 15.15 -20.38
C VAL A 305 -7.53 15.29 -21.90
N LEU A 306 -7.82 14.18 -22.60
CA LEU A 306 -7.71 14.10 -24.05
C LEU A 306 -9.03 13.58 -24.66
N PRO A 307 -9.45 14.13 -25.82
CA PRO A 307 -10.61 13.60 -26.53
C PRO A 307 -10.31 12.24 -27.14
N ILE A 308 -11.30 11.36 -27.11
CA ILE A 308 -11.32 10.09 -27.84
C ILE A 308 -12.54 10.03 -28.78
N SER A 309 -12.33 9.46 -29.95
CA SER A 309 -13.39 9.21 -30.92
C SER A 309 -14.04 7.84 -30.68
N GLU A 310 -15.20 7.63 -31.25
CA GLU A 310 -15.74 6.28 -31.45
C GLU A 310 -14.75 5.45 -32.29
N GLY A 311 -14.54 4.18 -31.88
CA GLY A 311 -13.56 3.30 -32.48
C GLY A 311 -12.21 3.33 -31.77
N GLU A 312 -11.13 3.11 -32.51
CA GLU A 312 -9.78 2.90 -31.99
C GLU A 312 -9.04 4.22 -31.75
N ASN A 313 -8.49 4.34 -30.56
CA ASN A 313 -7.64 5.44 -30.12
C ASN A 313 -6.34 4.88 -29.55
N VAL A 314 -5.19 5.50 -29.88
CA VAL A 314 -3.87 5.05 -29.43
C VAL A 314 -3.11 6.22 -28.83
N PHE A 315 -2.55 5.99 -27.65
CA PHE A 315 -1.73 6.96 -26.93
C PHE A 315 -0.37 6.34 -26.61
N ASN A 316 0.70 7.03 -26.97
CA ASN A 316 2.05 6.71 -26.56
C ASN A 316 2.47 7.66 -25.45
N ILE A 317 2.75 7.09 -24.28
CA ILE A 317 3.08 7.84 -23.07
C ILE A 317 4.53 7.55 -22.71
N LYS A 318 5.27 8.59 -22.37
CA LYS A 318 6.62 8.49 -21.84
C LYS A 318 6.67 9.13 -20.47
N PHE A 319 6.94 8.33 -19.46
CA PHE A 319 7.17 8.78 -18.10
C PHE A 319 8.65 9.01 -17.82
N ASP A 320 8.94 9.97 -16.96
CA ASP A 320 10.29 10.29 -16.53
C ASP A 320 10.69 9.38 -15.35
N MET A 321 11.28 8.23 -15.68
CA MET A 321 11.76 7.27 -14.68
C MET A 321 13.06 7.79 -14.06
N LYS A 322 12.98 8.35 -12.86
CA LYS A 322 14.14 8.86 -12.13
C LYS A 322 14.40 8.09 -10.84
N ALA A 323 15.68 8.05 -10.50
CA ALA A 323 16.13 7.59 -9.20
C ALA A 323 15.88 8.66 -8.13
N GLU A 324 15.37 8.25 -6.98
CA GLU A 324 15.18 9.09 -5.80
C GLU A 324 15.74 8.37 -4.57
N ILE A 325 16.76 8.91 -3.96
CA ILE A 325 17.26 8.43 -2.67
C ILE A 325 16.43 9.09 -1.58
N ARG A 326 15.86 8.29 -0.71
CA ARG A 326 15.11 8.76 0.48
C ARG A 326 15.83 8.39 1.73
N ASP A 327 16.15 9.41 2.52
CA ASP A 327 16.75 9.28 3.82
C ASP A 327 15.67 9.09 4.89
N PHE A 328 15.88 8.10 5.75
CA PHE A 328 15.05 7.83 6.92
C PHE A 328 15.88 8.06 8.18
N PRO A 329 15.84 9.28 8.73
CA PRO A 329 16.48 9.56 10.00
C PRO A 329 15.79 8.79 11.10
N TYR A 330 16.58 8.11 11.92
CA TYR A 330 16.05 7.39 13.06
C TYR A 330 15.58 8.36 14.16
N SER A 331 14.44 8.05 14.78
CA SER A 331 13.98 8.73 15.98
C SER A 331 13.88 7.77 17.15
N VAL A 332 14.69 8.01 18.18
CA VAL A 332 14.68 7.22 19.45
C VAL A 332 13.30 7.25 20.11
N GLU A 333 12.58 8.35 19.95
CA GLU A 333 11.26 8.56 20.53
C GLU A 333 10.17 7.69 19.89
N ALA A 334 10.42 7.16 18.69
CA ALA A 334 9.48 6.28 18.00
C ALA A 334 9.39 4.88 18.62
N PHE A 335 10.41 4.48 19.38
CA PHE A 335 10.44 3.21 20.09
C PHE A 335 10.22 3.45 21.58
N ASP A 336 9.02 3.24 22.07
CA ASP A 336 8.83 2.99 23.48
C ASP A 336 9.55 1.67 23.82
N LYS A 337 10.68 1.78 24.51
CA LYS A 337 11.48 0.61 24.98
C LYS A 337 10.65 -0.34 25.85
N SER A 338 9.52 0.13 26.37
CA SER A 338 8.56 -0.66 27.15
C SER A 338 7.61 -1.48 26.25
N ASP A 339 7.53 -1.22 24.95
CA ASP A 339 6.72 -2.04 24.06
C ASP A 339 7.41 -3.35 23.69
N HIS A 340 7.30 -4.30 24.59
CA HIS A 340 7.82 -5.66 24.43
C HIS A 340 7.36 -6.37 23.15
N ARG A 341 6.35 -5.86 22.46
CA ARG A 341 5.81 -6.46 21.24
C ARG A 341 6.62 -6.07 20.03
N VAL A 342 6.99 -4.81 19.91
CA VAL A 342 7.92 -4.36 18.86
C VAL A 342 9.25 -5.09 19.04
N THR A 343 9.75 -5.15 20.28
CA THR A 343 10.99 -5.84 20.62
C THR A 343 10.90 -7.36 20.35
N ARG A 344 9.80 -8.01 20.68
CA ARG A 344 9.62 -9.44 20.48
C ARG A 344 9.58 -9.85 19.01
N PHE A 345 9.03 -9.00 18.14
CA PHE A 345 8.99 -9.26 16.70
C PHE A 345 10.31 -8.96 15.98
N LEU A 346 11.03 -7.95 16.43
CA LEU A 346 12.40 -7.70 15.96
C LEU A 346 13.33 -8.90 16.21
N CYS A 347 13.00 -9.73 17.19
CA CYS A 347 13.84 -10.81 17.68
C CYS A 347 13.35 -12.22 17.36
N SER A 348 12.13 -12.39 16.89
CA SER A 348 11.60 -13.71 16.54
C SER A 348 12.11 -14.22 15.19
N SER A 349 12.82 -13.38 14.41
CA SER A 349 13.58 -13.91 13.29
C SER A 349 14.74 -14.74 13.83
N SER A 350 14.93 -15.92 13.30
CA SER A 350 16.08 -16.80 13.59
C SER A 350 17.42 -16.20 13.17
N ASP A 351 17.42 -14.96 12.71
CA ASP A 351 18.62 -14.22 12.34
C ASP A 351 19.17 -13.49 13.58
N THR A 352 20.04 -14.21 14.29
CA THR A 352 20.71 -13.72 15.50
C THR A 352 21.96 -12.89 15.20
N SER A 353 22.29 -12.67 13.91
CA SER A 353 23.54 -12.04 13.50
C SER A 353 23.58 -10.53 13.70
N VAL A 354 22.45 -9.87 13.93
CA VAL A 354 22.40 -8.42 14.14
C VAL A 354 21.69 -8.09 15.44
N SER A 355 22.36 -7.25 16.27
CA SER A 355 21.77 -6.85 17.55
C SER A 355 20.54 -5.97 17.34
N LYS A 356 19.53 -6.14 18.20
CA LYS A 356 18.31 -5.33 18.21
C LYS A 356 18.57 -3.83 18.21
N GLU A 357 19.58 -3.42 18.94
CA GLU A 357 19.97 -2.03 19.13
C GLU A 357 20.50 -1.41 17.85
N HIS A 358 21.17 -2.18 17.01
CA HIS A 358 21.75 -1.70 15.77
C HIS A 358 20.66 -1.26 14.77
N TYR A 359 19.65 -2.08 14.54
CA TYR A 359 18.56 -1.73 13.63
C TYR A 359 17.67 -0.60 14.12
N ALA A 360 17.56 -0.48 15.43
CA ALA A 360 16.70 0.53 16.02
C ALA A 360 17.34 1.92 16.03
N THR A 361 18.64 2.04 15.84
CA THR A 361 19.38 3.27 16.09
C THR A 361 20.14 3.86 14.91
N THR A 362 20.22 3.15 13.80
CA THR A 362 21.01 3.58 12.65
C THR A 362 20.12 4.17 11.55
N PRO A 363 20.32 5.44 11.15
CA PRO A 363 19.61 6.03 10.03
C PRO A 363 20.04 5.37 8.72
N HIS A 364 19.09 5.23 7.78
CA HIS A 364 19.31 4.59 6.49
C HIS A 364 18.66 5.34 5.35
N SER A 365 19.07 5.00 4.14
CA SER A 365 18.44 5.45 2.91
C SER A 365 17.78 4.28 2.18
N THR A 366 16.83 4.58 1.32
CA THR A 366 16.27 3.66 0.34
C THR A 366 16.32 4.29 -1.04
N LEU A 367 16.27 3.47 -2.09
CA LEU A 367 16.27 3.94 -3.47
C LEU A 367 14.95 3.62 -4.14
N LEU A 368 14.34 4.63 -4.73
CA LEU A 368 13.20 4.50 -5.63
C LEU A 368 13.65 4.70 -7.07
N TYR A 369 13.02 3.98 -8.00
CA TYR A 369 13.12 4.23 -9.44
C TYR A 369 11.72 4.30 -10.02
N GLY A 370 11.25 5.50 -10.32
CA GLY A 370 9.83 5.73 -10.57
C GLY A 370 8.98 5.29 -9.36
N PRO A 371 7.99 4.39 -9.54
CA PRO A 371 7.19 3.89 -8.44
C PRO A 371 7.81 2.70 -7.68
N LEU A 372 8.91 2.14 -8.18
CA LEU A 372 9.51 0.94 -7.63
C LEU A 372 10.49 1.24 -6.50
N LEU A 373 10.33 0.59 -5.38
CA LEU A 373 11.36 0.47 -4.35
C LEU A 373 12.38 -0.57 -4.80
N LEU A 374 13.64 -0.19 -4.81
CA LEU A 374 14.73 -1.10 -5.17
C LEU A 374 15.29 -1.80 -3.94
N SER A 375 15.73 -3.03 -4.14
CA SER A 375 16.20 -3.92 -3.08
C SER A 375 17.44 -4.68 -3.50
N ARG A 376 18.31 -4.95 -2.55
CA ARG A 376 19.31 -6.02 -2.67
C ARG A 376 18.58 -7.35 -2.57
N SER A 377 19.10 -8.37 -3.24
CA SER A 377 18.56 -9.73 -3.13
C SER A 377 19.65 -10.75 -3.40
N LYS A 378 19.66 -11.82 -2.63
CA LYS A 378 20.54 -12.98 -2.88
C LYS A 378 20.28 -13.60 -4.26
N LEU A 379 19.07 -13.48 -4.78
CA LEU A 379 18.72 -13.96 -6.12
C LEU A 379 19.52 -13.30 -7.25
N ILE A 380 20.00 -12.10 -7.03
CA ILE A 380 20.86 -11.36 -7.97
C ILE A 380 22.29 -11.26 -7.48
N GLY A 381 22.69 -12.13 -6.53
CA GLY A 381 24.06 -12.20 -6.03
C GLY A 381 24.50 -11.02 -5.15
N ASN A 382 23.58 -10.20 -4.70
CA ASN A 382 23.87 -8.97 -3.96
C ASN A 382 23.29 -8.94 -2.56
N THR A 383 23.59 -9.95 -1.76
CA THR A 383 23.44 -9.83 -0.31
C THR A 383 24.76 -10.16 0.34
N LYS A 384 25.41 -9.15 0.82
CA LYS A 384 26.41 -9.32 1.86
C LYS A 384 25.71 -9.26 3.20
N ASP A 385 26.19 -10.03 4.15
CA ASP A 385 25.72 -10.00 5.54
C ASP A 385 25.96 -8.63 6.19
N GLU A 386 26.82 -7.83 5.58
CA GLU A 386 27.10 -6.45 6.02
C GLU A 386 26.11 -5.46 5.42
N MET A 387 24.97 -5.32 6.09
CA MET A 387 23.89 -4.43 5.68
C MET A 387 24.24 -2.94 5.87
N PHE A 388 25.27 -2.63 6.65
CA PHE A 388 25.57 -1.30 7.18
C PHE A 388 27.02 -0.85 6.99
N GLY A 389 27.75 -1.48 6.07
CA GLY A 389 29.14 -1.18 5.84
C GLY A 389 29.39 0.15 5.13
N SER A 390 30.52 0.23 4.47
CA SER A 390 30.96 1.38 3.65
C SER A 390 29.98 1.78 2.52
N GLU A 391 28.96 0.97 2.29
CA GLU A 391 27.95 1.16 1.23
C GLU A 391 26.74 2.01 1.65
N SER A 392 26.61 2.37 2.94
CA SER A 392 25.52 3.26 3.37
C SER A 392 25.65 4.63 2.72
N VAL A 393 24.53 5.11 2.14
CA VAL A 393 24.48 6.42 1.46
C VAL A 393 23.79 7.50 2.28
N PHE A 394 23.30 7.16 3.48
CA PHE A 394 22.58 8.09 4.35
C PHE A 394 23.39 9.36 4.63
N GLY A 395 22.78 10.52 4.39
CA GLY A 395 23.36 11.82 4.70
C GLY A 395 24.62 12.20 3.92
N LYS A 396 25.06 11.38 2.96
CA LYS A 396 26.29 11.63 2.20
C LYS A 396 26.06 12.44 0.92
N GLY A 397 24.81 12.78 0.60
CA GLY A 397 24.48 13.56 -0.60
C GLY A 397 24.69 12.82 -1.94
N PHE A 398 24.63 11.51 -1.93
CA PHE A 398 24.69 10.72 -3.15
C PHE A 398 23.51 11.03 -4.09
N SER A 399 23.76 11.00 -5.40
CA SER A 399 22.74 10.74 -6.40
C SER A 399 22.88 9.33 -6.94
N ALA A 400 21.88 8.83 -7.64
CA ALA A 400 21.90 7.49 -8.23
C ALA A 400 21.57 7.54 -9.72
N GLU A 401 22.37 6.84 -10.51
CA GLU A 401 22.11 6.54 -11.92
C GLU A 401 21.63 5.09 -12.00
N VAL A 402 20.43 4.87 -12.55
CA VAL A 402 19.79 3.55 -12.62
C VAL A 402 19.66 3.12 -14.08
N THR A 403 20.23 1.99 -14.41
CA THR A 403 20.18 1.43 -15.77
C THR A 403 19.54 0.04 -15.73
N PRO A 404 18.40 -0.19 -16.39
CA PRO A 404 17.79 -1.50 -16.48
C PRO A 404 18.72 -2.52 -17.14
N ILE A 405 18.76 -3.72 -16.59
CA ILE A 405 19.53 -4.84 -17.12
C ILE A 405 18.68 -6.10 -17.19
N ASP A 406 19.00 -6.97 -18.12
CA ASP A 406 18.45 -8.33 -18.12
C ASP A 406 19.35 -9.22 -17.25
N TYR A 407 18.79 -9.73 -16.15
CA TYR A 407 19.52 -10.60 -15.23
C TYR A 407 19.09 -12.06 -15.44
N PRO A 408 19.97 -12.95 -15.94
CA PRO A 408 19.59 -14.32 -16.27
C PRO A 408 19.05 -15.09 -15.04
N GLY A 409 17.88 -15.71 -15.20
CA GLY A 409 17.25 -16.50 -14.15
C GLY A 409 16.49 -15.71 -13.08
N PHE A 410 16.44 -14.38 -13.19
CA PHE A 410 15.61 -13.53 -12.34
C PHE A 410 14.33 -13.13 -13.08
N ALA A 411 13.17 -13.34 -12.46
CA ALA A 411 11.87 -13.08 -13.07
C ALA A 411 11.38 -11.64 -12.94
N GLY A 412 12.01 -10.85 -12.07
CA GLY A 412 11.67 -9.44 -11.82
C GLY A 412 12.49 -8.47 -12.66
N ASN A 413 12.41 -7.19 -12.31
CA ASN A 413 13.22 -6.13 -12.92
C ASN A 413 14.54 -6.01 -12.16
N ALA A 414 15.66 -6.01 -12.89
CA ALA A 414 16.99 -5.80 -12.34
C ALA A 414 17.64 -4.54 -12.93
N TYR A 415 18.49 -3.92 -12.13
CA TYR A 415 19.08 -2.64 -12.46
C TYR A 415 20.54 -2.59 -12.03
N ASN A 416 21.41 -2.09 -12.91
CA ASN A 416 22.72 -1.62 -12.49
C ASN A 416 22.54 -0.21 -11.90
N VAL A 417 23.00 -0.01 -10.68
CA VAL A 417 22.88 1.24 -9.92
C VAL A 417 24.26 1.76 -9.60
N LYS A 418 24.54 2.97 -10.09
CA LYS A 418 25.75 3.71 -9.77
C LYS A 418 25.42 4.84 -8.82
N PHE A 419 25.91 4.77 -7.59
CA PHE A 419 25.86 5.85 -6.64
C PHE A 419 26.98 6.83 -6.92
N VAL A 420 26.61 8.08 -7.19
CA VAL A 420 27.54 9.17 -7.56
C VAL A 420 27.68 10.11 -6.37
N GLY A 421 28.89 10.20 -5.82
CA GLY A 421 29.25 11.00 -4.64
C GLY A 421 30.66 10.66 -4.16
N GLU A 422 31.07 11.19 -3.03
CA GLU A 422 32.37 10.87 -2.44
C GLU A 422 32.38 9.41 -1.94
N GLY A 423 33.28 8.60 -2.52
CA GLY A 423 33.30 7.16 -2.29
C GLY A 423 32.16 6.41 -2.98
N GLY A 424 31.71 6.92 -4.12
CA GLY A 424 30.66 6.29 -4.91
C GLY A 424 30.98 4.84 -5.33
N PHE A 425 29.95 4.04 -5.50
CA PHE A 425 30.08 2.62 -5.83
C PHE A 425 28.98 2.18 -6.81
N GLU A 426 29.17 1.01 -7.40
CA GLU A 426 28.17 0.39 -8.27
C GLU A 426 27.68 -0.92 -7.65
N THR A 427 26.40 -1.22 -7.88
CA THR A 427 25.77 -2.45 -7.39
C THR A 427 24.60 -2.83 -8.28
N VAL A 428 24.18 -4.10 -8.22
CA VAL A 428 22.96 -4.55 -8.89
C VAL A 428 21.83 -4.58 -7.85
N LEU A 429 20.71 -3.95 -8.14
CA LEU A 429 19.49 -4.00 -7.34
C LEU A 429 18.34 -4.57 -8.18
N CYS A 430 17.29 -5.04 -7.53
CA CYS A 430 16.06 -5.47 -8.18
C CYS A 430 14.85 -4.76 -7.58
N ASP A 431 13.71 -4.86 -8.24
CA ASP A 431 12.46 -4.41 -7.66
C ASP A 431 12.13 -5.23 -6.39
N TYR A 432 11.69 -4.52 -5.37
CA TYR A 432 11.38 -5.12 -4.06
C TYR A 432 10.32 -6.23 -4.16
N ALA A 433 9.33 -6.08 -5.05
CA ALA A 433 8.27 -7.06 -5.22
C ALA A 433 8.80 -8.46 -5.55
N ASN A 434 9.91 -8.55 -6.29
CA ASN A 434 10.53 -9.81 -6.70
C ASN A 434 11.77 -10.18 -5.86
N ALA A 435 12.22 -9.32 -4.97
CA ALA A 435 13.30 -9.64 -4.04
C ALA A 435 12.91 -10.83 -3.16
N SER A 436 13.70 -11.89 -3.18
CA SER A 436 13.43 -13.14 -2.42
C SER A 436 12.02 -13.72 -2.62
N ASN A 437 11.41 -13.50 -3.78
CA ASN A 437 10.03 -13.93 -4.03
C ASN A 437 9.97 -15.38 -4.53
N ARG A 438 10.46 -16.32 -3.72
CA ARG A 438 10.38 -17.76 -3.96
C ARG A 438 9.63 -18.47 -2.84
N TRP A 439 8.84 -19.47 -3.25
CA TRP A 439 8.09 -20.32 -2.34
C TRP A 439 8.97 -21.47 -1.86
N PHE A 440 9.10 -21.64 -0.55
CA PHE A 440 9.73 -22.81 0.10
C PHE A 440 11.17 -23.17 -0.29
N GLU A 441 12.02 -22.25 -0.59
CA GLU A 441 13.45 -22.59 -0.62
C GLU A 441 14.04 -22.43 0.79
N ASP A 442 14.60 -23.52 1.32
CA ASP A 442 15.22 -23.57 2.66
C ASP A 442 16.41 -22.61 2.78
N ASP A 443 17.08 -22.30 1.68
CA ASP A 443 18.05 -21.22 1.56
C ASP A 443 17.34 -19.85 1.43
N ALA A 444 16.49 -19.59 2.40
CA ALA A 444 15.72 -18.38 2.45
C ALA A 444 16.59 -17.17 2.13
N GLU A 445 16.35 -16.65 0.99
CA GLU A 445 17.17 -15.64 0.37
C GLU A 445 16.99 -14.35 1.10
N ALA A 446 18.09 -13.80 1.56
CA ALA A 446 18.08 -12.51 2.21
C ALA A 446 17.84 -11.42 1.18
N PHE A 447 17.16 -10.38 1.59
CA PHE A 447 16.95 -9.16 0.85
C PHE A 447 17.08 -7.95 1.77
N ASN A 448 17.29 -6.79 1.21
CA ASN A 448 17.36 -5.57 1.98
C ASN A 448 17.05 -4.35 1.11
N VAL A 449 16.08 -3.54 1.53
CA VAL A 449 15.76 -2.25 0.90
C VAL A 449 16.58 -1.10 1.47
N LEU A 450 17.30 -1.32 2.55
CA LEU A 450 18.15 -0.31 3.19
C LEU A 450 19.52 -0.29 2.50
N LEU A 451 20.03 0.91 2.28
CA LEU A 451 21.31 1.19 1.63
C LEU A 451 22.37 1.65 2.64
#